data_b099ab061f7a8c7ccb5626eecafe2148
#
_entry.id   b099ab061f7a8c7ccb5626eecafe2148
#
_cell.length_a   1.000
_cell.length_b   1.000
_cell.length_c   1.000
_cell.angle_alpha   90.00
_cell.angle_beta   90.00
_cell.angle_gamma   90.00
#
_symmetry.space_group_name_H-M   'P 1'
#
loop_
_entity.id
_entity.type
_entity.pdbx_description
1 polymer ?
#
loop_
_entity_poly.entity_id
_entity_poly.type
_entity_poly.pdbx_seq_one_letter_code
_entity_poly.pdbx_strand_id
1 'polypeptide(L)'
;MNIRIENPKDYREVENLTREAFWNVYRPGCTEHFVLNRYRTSPDFIPELDLVMEEEGKIIGHVMFSKAEIILDDGSHFPSWTFGPISIHPDYKRKGYGLKLLKYALEKAKEMGIGLLQMEGNIEFYSHAGFDLASKMKIHYHAEPSDSEVPYFLAQELIPGYWGDREGTYCPPKGYFVADEQPEAFEAYEATFPQKEKILQPGQLPQFCQRCGMPLTKKEDCGTNADGSTNFDYCQYCYHDGRFLQDCTMDEMIEHCSQFVDEVNKQMPKPLTKDEYKQMMHGFFPMLKRWRKDG
;
A
#
# COMPACT_ATOMS: atom_id res chain seq x y z
N MET A 1 28.73 -5.59 9.19
CA MET A 1 27.50 -5.46 8.39
C MET A 1 27.61 -6.31 7.14
N ASN A 2 26.60 -7.13 6.84
CA ASN A 2 26.53 -8.03 5.69
C ASN A 2 25.18 -7.88 4.99
N ILE A 3 25.13 -8.04 3.66
CA ILE A 3 23.87 -8.11 2.89
C ILE A 3 23.91 -9.43 2.13
N ARG A 4 22.84 -10.22 2.26
CA ARG A 4 22.70 -11.52 1.63
C ARG A 4 21.28 -11.80 1.19
N ILE A 5 21.07 -12.81 0.39
CA ILE A 5 19.73 -13.33 0.07
C ILE A 5 19.08 -13.87 1.35
N GLU A 6 17.78 -13.61 1.50
CA GLU A 6 16.97 -14.16 2.58
C GLU A 6 16.91 -15.69 2.49
N ASN A 7 16.87 -16.36 3.63
CA ASN A 7 16.67 -17.81 3.71
C ASN A 7 15.33 -18.12 4.37
N PRO A 8 14.73 -19.29 4.12
CA PRO A 8 13.45 -19.66 4.76
C PRO A 8 13.45 -19.60 6.29
N LYS A 9 14.60 -19.81 6.93
CA LYS A 9 14.76 -19.68 8.40
C LYS A 9 14.63 -18.24 8.90
N ASP A 10 14.83 -17.24 8.03
CA ASP A 10 14.80 -15.82 8.36
C ASP A 10 13.38 -15.24 8.23
N TYR A 11 12.46 -15.94 7.54
CA TYR A 11 11.15 -15.43 7.14
C TYR A 11 10.38 -14.78 8.29
N ARG A 12 10.29 -15.46 9.43
CA ARG A 12 9.55 -14.93 10.58
C ARG A 12 10.22 -13.70 11.20
N GLU A 13 11.55 -13.68 11.26
CA GLU A 13 12.30 -12.52 11.74
C GLU A 13 12.11 -11.32 10.83
N VAL A 14 12.16 -11.52 9.51
CA VAL A 14 11.95 -10.48 8.50
C VAL A 14 10.49 -9.98 8.50
N GLU A 15 9.51 -10.85 8.67
CA GLU A 15 8.11 -10.47 8.83
C GLU A 15 7.90 -9.60 10.09
N ASN A 16 8.53 -9.96 11.23
CA ASN A 16 8.52 -9.14 12.43
C ASN A 16 9.20 -7.78 12.19
N LEU A 17 10.36 -7.77 11.56
CA LEU A 17 11.08 -6.54 11.22
C LEU A 17 10.24 -5.63 10.35
N THR A 18 9.61 -6.16 9.30
CA THR A 18 8.74 -5.40 8.41
C THR A 18 7.54 -4.85 9.16
N ARG A 19 6.89 -5.68 9.99
CA ARG A 19 5.77 -5.24 10.84
C ARG A 19 6.18 -4.11 11.79
N GLU A 20 7.33 -4.23 12.47
CA GLU A 20 7.86 -3.16 13.33
C GLU A 20 8.19 -1.87 12.56
N ALA A 21 8.73 -2.00 11.35
CA ALA A 21 9.13 -0.86 10.53
C ALA A 21 7.94 -0.04 10.02
N PHE A 22 6.81 -0.71 9.71
CA PHE A 22 5.62 -0.12 9.09
C PHE A 22 4.46 0.11 10.04
N TRP A 23 4.53 -0.39 11.28
CA TRP A 23 3.42 -0.27 12.23
C TRP A 23 2.99 1.17 12.48
N ASN A 24 1.72 1.48 12.19
CA ASN A 24 1.13 2.81 12.29
C ASN A 24 1.81 3.90 11.42
N VAL A 25 2.51 3.53 10.34
CA VAL A 25 3.16 4.52 9.47
C VAL A 25 2.19 5.10 8.46
N TYR A 26 1.51 4.27 7.69
CA TYR A 26 0.59 4.71 6.63
C TYR A 26 -0.89 4.58 7.00
N ARG A 27 -1.17 3.65 7.90
CA ARG A 27 -2.52 3.34 8.42
C ARG A 27 -2.41 2.82 9.86
N PRO A 28 -3.49 2.76 10.63
CA PRO A 28 -3.51 2.04 11.90
C PRO A 28 -3.14 0.56 11.69
N GLY A 29 -2.09 0.09 12.34
CA GLY A 29 -1.46 -1.20 12.02
C GLY A 29 -0.58 -1.14 10.78
N CYS A 30 -0.45 -2.26 10.08
CA CYS A 30 0.22 -2.38 8.78
C CYS A 30 -0.16 -3.68 8.08
N THR A 31 0.06 -3.77 6.76
CA THR A 31 -0.23 -4.96 5.95
C THR A 31 1.02 -5.51 5.26
N GLU A 32 2.11 -4.77 5.25
CA GLU A 32 3.33 -5.02 4.49
C GLU A 32 3.99 -6.35 4.82
N HIS A 33 3.94 -6.80 6.07
CA HIS A 33 4.47 -8.10 6.49
C HIS A 33 3.64 -9.28 5.97
N PHE A 34 2.33 -9.09 5.75
CA PHE A 34 1.49 -10.09 5.11
C PHE A 34 1.71 -10.13 3.60
N VAL A 35 1.83 -8.97 2.96
CA VAL A 35 2.23 -8.87 1.55
C VAL A 35 3.53 -9.64 1.34
N LEU A 36 4.57 -9.37 2.13
CA LEU A 36 5.85 -10.09 2.08
C LEU A 36 5.68 -11.60 2.24
N ASN A 37 4.92 -12.06 3.24
CA ASN A 37 4.67 -13.48 3.45
C ASN A 37 4.05 -14.15 2.20
N ARG A 38 3.04 -13.51 1.59
CA ARG A 38 2.33 -14.05 0.42
C ARG A 38 3.17 -13.96 -0.85
N TYR A 39 3.98 -12.92 -0.97
CA TYR A 39 4.79 -12.68 -2.17
C TYR A 39 5.82 -13.76 -2.44
N ARG A 40 6.40 -14.38 -1.42
CA ARG A 40 7.41 -15.46 -1.55
C ARG A 40 6.92 -16.67 -2.36
N THR A 41 5.61 -16.82 -2.55
CA THR A 41 5.00 -17.86 -3.38
C THR A 41 4.41 -17.32 -4.70
N SER A 42 4.54 -16.04 -4.96
CA SER A 42 4.07 -15.40 -6.19
C SER A 42 4.98 -15.73 -7.39
N PRO A 43 4.46 -15.91 -8.60
CA PRO A 43 5.26 -16.05 -9.82
C PRO A 43 6.04 -14.77 -10.18
N ASP A 44 5.66 -13.63 -9.61
CA ASP A 44 6.31 -12.34 -9.84
C ASP A 44 7.47 -12.08 -8.87
N PHE A 45 7.61 -12.92 -7.84
CA PHE A 45 8.69 -12.80 -6.87
C PHE A 45 10.07 -13.06 -7.50
N ILE A 46 11.08 -12.31 -7.03
CA ILE A 46 12.48 -12.43 -7.47
C ILE A 46 13.34 -12.85 -6.28
N PRO A 47 13.54 -14.16 -6.06
CA PRO A 47 14.26 -14.66 -4.89
C PRO A 47 15.70 -14.15 -4.78
N GLU A 48 16.36 -13.87 -5.90
CA GLU A 48 17.72 -13.35 -5.97
C GLU A 48 17.83 -11.90 -5.47
N LEU A 49 16.71 -11.18 -5.40
CA LEU A 49 16.59 -9.80 -4.91
C LEU A 49 15.72 -9.70 -3.65
N ASP A 50 15.54 -10.81 -2.96
CA ASP A 50 14.97 -10.85 -1.61
C ASP A 50 16.13 -10.82 -0.62
N LEU A 51 16.47 -9.60 -0.15
CA LEU A 51 17.73 -9.32 0.51
C LEU A 51 17.54 -8.90 1.97
N VAL A 52 18.33 -9.48 2.86
CA VAL A 52 18.44 -9.07 4.26
C VAL A 52 19.77 -8.37 4.52
N MET A 53 19.74 -7.36 5.39
CA MET A 53 20.91 -6.69 5.94
C MET A 53 21.11 -7.08 7.39
N GLU A 54 22.31 -7.56 7.70
CA GLU A 54 22.70 -8.00 9.03
C GLU A 54 23.77 -7.10 9.65
N GLU A 55 23.62 -6.84 10.95
CA GLU A 55 24.61 -6.18 11.79
C GLU A 55 24.74 -6.97 13.10
N GLU A 56 25.97 -7.36 13.47
CA GLU A 56 26.25 -8.15 14.68
C GLU A 56 25.38 -9.40 14.84
N GLY A 57 25.08 -10.08 13.72
CA GLY A 57 24.29 -11.31 13.71
C GLY A 57 22.77 -11.13 13.82
N LYS A 58 22.27 -9.89 13.77
CA LYS A 58 20.84 -9.56 13.75
C LYS A 58 20.43 -9.03 12.38
N ILE A 59 19.25 -9.42 11.91
CA ILE A 59 18.65 -8.83 10.72
C ILE A 59 18.10 -7.46 11.10
N ILE A 60 18.63 -6.41 10.46
CA ILE A 60 18.26 -5.01 10.72
C ILE A 60 17.58 -4.33 9.52
N GLY A 61 17.57 -4.98 8.37
CA GLY A 61 16.95 -4.46 7.16
C GLY A 61 16.57 -5.56 6.20
N HIS A 62 15.60 -5.27 5.36
CA HIS A 62 15.10 -6.16 4.32
C HIS A 62 14.56 -5.36 3.14
N VAL A 63 14.68 -5.93 1.94
CA VAL A 63 14.01 -5.45 0.72
C VAL A 63 13.71 -6.63 -0.19
N MET A 64 12.51 -6.65 -0.79
CA MET A 64 12.18 -7.60 -1.85
C MET A 64 11.82 -6.89 -3.16
N PHE A 65 12.04 -7.59 -4.27
CA PHE A 65 11.71 -7.13 -5.61
C PHE A 65 10.70 -8.05 -6.26
N SER A 66 9.92 -7.49 -7.18
CA SER A 66 8.99 -8.24 -7.99
C SER A 66 8.94 -7.75 -9.43
N LYS A 67 8.51 -8.66 -10.32
CA LYS A 67 8.18 -8.30 -11.70
C LYS A 67 6.95 -7.41 -11.70
N ALA A 68 6.95 -6.48 -12.64
CA ALA A 68 5.84 -5.58 -12.92
C ALA A 68 5.77 -5.33 -14.42
N GLU A 69 4.81 -4.56 -14.87
CA GLU A 69 4.67 -4.21 -16.29
C GLU A 69 4.13 -2.80 -16.46
N ILE A 70 4.42 -2.25 -17.62
CA ILE A 70 3.82 -1.00 -18.09
C ILE A 70 3.02 -1.35 -19.34
N ILE A 71 1.77 -0.92 -19.38
CA ILE A 71 0.91 -1.01 -20.57
C ILE A 71 1.18 0.22 -21.40
N LEU A 72 1.73 0.03 -22.61
CA LEU A 72 2.02 1.10 -23.56
C LEU A 72 0.73 1.60 -24.22
N ASP A 73 0.77 2.77 -24.84
CA ASP A 73 -0.39 3.38 -25.51
C ASP A 73 -0.95 2.53 -26.66
N ASP A 74 -0.13 1.69 -27.27
CA ASP A 74 -0.56 0.72 -28.29
C ASP A 74 -1.19 -0.55 -27.72
N GLY A 75 -1.30 -0.64 -26.39
CA GLY A 75 -1.81 -1.80 -25.66
C GLY A 75 -0.81 -2.93 -25.47
N SER A 76 0.43 -2.80 -25.93
CA SER A 76 1.47 -3.79 -25.69
C SER A 76 2.01 -3.70 -24.25
N HIS A 77 2.57 -4.82 -23.73
CA HIS A 77 3.10 -4.90 -22.39
C HIS A 77 4.62 -4.78 -22.42
N PHE A 78 5.13 -3.83 -21.64
CA PHE A 78 6.56 -3.62 -21.50
C PHE A 78 7.02 -4.13 -20.12
N PRO A 79 8.04 -5.01 -20.07
CA PRO A 79 8.53 -5.56 -18.79
C PRO A 79 9.17 -4.46 -17.95
N SER A 80 8.77 -4.40 -16.71
CA SER A 80 9.32 -3.52 -15.69
C SER A 80 9.39 -4.23 -14.36
N TRP A 81 9.88 -3.55 -13.34
CA TRP A 81 10.03 -4.13 -12.01
C TRP A 81 9.68 -3.12 -10.95
N THR A 82 9.32 -3.61 -9.79
CA THR A 82 9.10 -2.81 -8.58
C THR A 82 9.81 -3.45 -7.39
N PHE A 83 9.93 -2.72 -6.30
CA PHE A 83 10.40 -3.26 -5.04
C PHE A 83 9.57 -2.71 -3.89
N GLY A 84 9.46 -3.50 -2.85
CA GLY A 84 8.76 -3.17 -1.62
C GLY A 84 8.12 -4.44 -1.04
N PRO A 85 7.96 -4.47 0.29
CA PRO A 85 8.43 -3.44 1.23
C PRO A 85 9.96 -3.37 1.33
N ILE A 86 10.49 -2.18 1.62
CA ILE A 86 11.86 -1.99 2.12
C ILE A 86 11.78 -1.58 3.59
N SER A 87 12.41 -2.34 4.46
CA SER A 87 12.29 -2.21 5.90
C SER A 87 13.65 -1.99 6.56
N ILE A 88 13.71 -1.09 7.53
CA ILE A 88 14.83 -0.97 8.47
C ILE A 88 14.26 -1.00 9.88
N HIS A 89 14.84 -1.83 10.74
CA HIS A 89 14.43 -1.94 12.14
C HIS A 89 14.41 -0.55 12.81
N PRO A 90 13.39 -0.21 13.61
CA PRO A 90 13.23 1.12 14.19
C PRO A 90 14.48 1.68 14.87
N ASP A 91 15.22 0.85 15.63
CA ASP A 91 16.44 1.25 16.34
C ASP A 91 17.62 1.61 15.41
N TYR A 92 17.53 1.25 14.14
CA TYR A 92 18.54 1.47 13.10
C TYR A 92 18.15 2.52 12.06
N LYS A 93 16.93 3.07 12.17
CA LYS A 93 16.45 4.15 11.26
C LYS A 93 17.34 5.40 11.34
N ARG A 94 17.37 6.18 10.27
CA ARG A 94 18.09 7.47 10.14
C ARG A 94 19.61 7.37 10.34
N LYS A 95 20.19 6.18 10.15
CA LYS A 95 21.66 5.94 10.23
C LYS A 95 22.26 5.58 8.85
N GLY A 96 21.52 5.80 7.75
CA GLY A 96 21.98 5.54 6.39
C GLY A 96 21.83 4.07 5.92
N TYR A 97 21.39 3.15 6.78
CA TYR A 97 21.27 1.74 6.42
C TYR A 97 20.28 1.49 5.28
N GLY A 98 19.13 2.18 5.26
CA GLY A 98 18.14 2.04 4.19
C GLY A 98 18.68 2.40 2.82
N LEU A 99 19.38 3.52 2.72
CA LEU A 99 20.00 3.93 1.46
C LEU A 99 21.12 2.96 1.01
N LYS A 100 21.89 2.43 1.97
CA LYS A 100 22.93 1.45 1.68
C LYS A 100 22.35 0.13 1.18
N LEU A 101 21.29 -0.38 1.83
CA LEU A 101 20.59 -1.58 1.39
C LEU A 101 19.99 -1.38 -0.01
N LEU A 102 19.30 -0.27 -0.24
CA LEU A 102 18.69 0.05 -1.51
C LEU A 102 19.76 0.12 -2.63
N LYS A 103 20.82 0.88 -2.44
CA LYS A 103 21.89 0.99 -3.46
C LYS A 103 22.52 -0.35 -3.79
N TYR A 104 22.77 -1.21 -2.81
CA TYR A 104 23.27 -2.57 -3.04
C TYR A 104 22.27 -3.39 -3.87
N ALA A 105 20.99 -3.32 -3.53
CA ALA A 105 19.93 -4.05 -4.25
C ALA A 105 19.78 -3.55 -5.70
N LEU A 106 19.87 -2.24 -5.94
CA LEU A 106 19.81 -1.66 -7.28
C LEU A 106 21.00 -2.10 -8.17
N GLU A 107 22.21 -2.17 -7.62
CA GLU A 107 23.36 -2.70 -8.36
C GLU A 107 23.16 -4.18 -8.72
N LYS A 108 22.64 -4.99 -7.78
CA LYS A 108 22.31 -6.39 -8.06
C LYS A 108 21.21 -6.54 -9.11
N ALA A 109 20.16 -5.73 -9.03
CA ALA A 109 19.10 -5.68 -10.03
C ALA A 109 19.67 -5.36 -11.43
N LYS A 110 20.54 -4.37 -11.52
CA LYS A 110 21.21 -3.99 -12.76
C LYS A 110 22.10 -5.10 -13.32
N GLU A 111 22.87 -5.82 -12.47
CA GLU A 111 23.67 -6.97 -12.84
C GLU A 111 22.79 -8.11 -13.45
N MET A 112 21.55 -8.24 -12.99
CA MET A 112 20.57 -9.20 -13.50
C MET A 112 19.86 -8.74 -14.78
N GLY A 113 20.16 -7.55 -15.29
CA GLY A 113 19.53 -7.00 -16.50
C GLY A 113 18.20 -6.28 -16.26
N ILE A 114 17.86 -5.98 -15.02
CA ILE A 114 16.71 -5.14 -14.70
C ILE A 114 16.99 -3.72 -15.15
N GLY A 115 16.22 -3.24 -16.14
CA GLY A 115 16.48 -1.96 -16.79
C GLY A 115 15.68 -0.80 -16.25
N LEU A 116 14.48 -1.05 -15.70
CA LEU A 116 13.55 -0.02 -15.27
C LEU A 116 12.82 -0.43 -14.00
N LEU A 117 12.77 0.46 -13.04
CA LEU A 117 12.03 0.28 -11.78
C LEU A 117 11.01 1.39 -11.58
N GLN A 118 9.84 1.03 -11.08
CA GLN A 118 8.84 1.96 -10.53
C GLN A 118 8.53 1.59 -9.09
N MET A 119 8.16 2.60 -8.28
CA MET A 119 7.76 2.36 -6.90
C MET A 119 7.00 3.56 -6.34
N GLU A 120 6.33 3.33 -5.22
CA GLU A 120 5.67 4.38 -4.45
C GLU A 120 6.52 4.73 -3.23
N GLY A 121 6.80 6.01 -3.04
CA GLY A 121 7.57 6.44 -1.88
C GLY A 121 7.88 7.93 -1.81
N ASN A 122 8.61 8.33 -0.77
CA ASN A 122 8.99 9.72 -0.58
C ASN A 122 10.20 10.09 -1.44
N ILE A 123 10.02 11.00 -2.37
CA ILE A 123 11.07 11.50 -3.28
C ILE A 123 12.28 12.04 -2.52
N GLU A 124 12.10 12.65 -1.33
CA GLU A 124 13.22 13.15 -0.53
C GLU A 124 14.23 12.06 -0.14
N PHE A 125 13.76 10.84 0.06
CA PHE A 125 14.63 9.70 0.35
C PHE A 125 15.14 9.04 -0.93
N TYR A 126 14.24 8.72 -1.86
CA TYR A 126 14.57 7.90 -3.03
C TYR A 126 15.40 8.62 -4.10
N SER A 127 15.35 9.95 -4.16
CA SER A 127 16.24 10.74 -5.02
C SER A 127 17.72 10.52 -4.72
N HIS A 128 18.10 10.21 -3.47
CA HIS A 128 19.48 9.87 -3.10
C HIS A 128 19.96 8.52 -3.66
N ALA A 129 19.01 7.71 -4.16
CA ALA A 129 19.30 6.46 -4.86
C ALA A 129 19.13 6.57 -6.39
N GLY A 130 18.77 7.76 -6.91
CA GLY A 130 18.64 8.03 -8.33
C GLY A 130 17.22 7.98 -8.88
N PHE A 131 16.19 7.82 -8.04
CA PHE A 131 14.79 7.90 -8.47
C PHE A 131 14.36 9.36 -8.68
N ASP A 132 13.45 9.54 -9.64
CA ASP A 132 12.74 10.80 -9.88
C ASP A 132 11.27 10.53 -10.13
N LEU A 133 10.44 11.58 -10.28
CA LEU A 133 9.04 11.43 -10.60
C LEU A 133 8.86 10.63 -11.90
N ALA A 134 8.01 9.61 -11.87
CA ALA A 134 7.76 8.74 -13.03
C ALA A 134 7.16 9.51 -14.22
N SER A 135 6.42 10.59 -13.94
CA SER A 135 5.86 11.50 -14.95
C SER A 135 6.94 12.13 -15.86
N LYS A 136 8.16 12.35 -15.37
CA LYS A 136 9.29 12.85 -16.19
C LYS A 136 9.75 11.87 -17.26
N MET A 137 9.41 10.59 -17.06
CA MET A 137 9.68 9.51 -18.01
C MET A 137 8.42 9.11 -18.80
N LYS A 138 7.34 9.91 -18.73
CA LYS A 138 6.04 9.60 -19.34
C LYS A 138 5.47 8.25 -18.87
N ILE A 139 5.69 7.91 -17.61
CA ILE A 139 5.11 6.73 -16.97
C ILE A 139 3.99 7.20 -16.06
N HIS A 140 2.76 6.79 -16.36
CA HIS A 140 1.55 7.19 -15.65
C HIS A 140 1.20 6.14 -14.59
N TYR A 141 0.54 6.59 -13.52
CA TYR A 141 0.05 5.69 -12.47
C TYR A 141 -1.38 5.22 -12.79
N HIS A 142 -1.65 3.92 -12.67
CA HIS A 142 -2.89 3.29 -13.12
C HIS A 142 -4.18 3.86 -12.51
N ALA A 143 -4.12 4.41 -11.32
CA ALA A 143 -5.30 4.89 -10.58
C ALA A 143 -5.55 6.40 -10.76
N GLU A 144 -4.73 7.09 -11.56
CA GLU A 144 -4.78 8.53 -11.75
C GLU A 144 -4.90 8.88 -13.23
N PRO A 145 -5.53 10.04 -13.58
CA PRO A 145 -5.50 10.55 -14.94
C PRO A 145 -4.06 10.69 -15.47
N SER A 146 -3.87 10.46 -16.76
CA SER A 146 -2.52 10.46 -17.39
C SER A 146 -1.81 11.82 -17.33
N ASP A 147 -2.56 12.92 -17.19
CA ASP A 147 -2.04 14.28 -17.03
C ASP A 147 -1.76 14.66 -15.55
N SER A 148 -2.02 13.75 -14.61
CA SER A 148 -1.78 14.00 -13.18
C SER A 148 -0.31 13.80 -12.82
N GLU A 149 0.25 14.73 -12.05
CA GLU A 149 1.52 14.51 -11.37
C GLU A 149 1.26 13.80 -10.03
N VAL A 150 1.79 12.58 -9.90
CA VAL A 150 1.68 11.76 -8.71
C VAL A 150 2.98 11.85 -7.91
N PRO A 151 3.05 12.68 -6.85
CA PRO A 151 4.32 13.04 -6.20
C PRO A 151 5.02 11.91 -5.44
N TYR A 152 4.29 10.83 -5.19
CA TYR A 152 4.82 9.62 -4.54
C TYR A 152 5.14 8.49 -5.53
N PHE A 153 4.81 8.64 -6.83
CA PHE A 153 5.11 7.64 -7.85
C PHE A 153 6.40 7.96 -8.56
N LEU A 154 7.39 7.10 -8.36
CA LEU A 154 8.78 7.32 -8.75
C LEU A 154 9.25 6.22 -9.71
N ALA A 155 10.19 6.59 -10.59
CA ALA A 155 10.83 5.66 -11.50
C ALA A 155 12.33 5.91 -11.58
N GLN A 156 13.07 4.86 -11.96
CA GLN A 156 14.50 4.93 -12.27
C GLN A 156 14.84 3.96 -13.39
N GLU A 157 15.51 4.46 -14.41
CA GLU A 157 16.15 3.64 -15.43
C GLU A 157 17.54 3.23 -14.91
N LEU A 158 17.75 1.92 -14.71
CA LEU A 158 19.04 1.38 -14.25
C LEU A 158 20.01 1.13 -15.41
N ILE A 159 19.47 0.80 -16.59
CA ILE A 159 20.26 0.57 -17.80
C ILE A 159 19.90 1.69 -18.79
N PRO A 160 20.83 2.61 -19.10
CA PRO A 160 20.54 3.74 -19.97
C PRO A 160 19.95 3.33 -21.33
N GLY A 161 18.84 3.94 -21.75
CA GLY A 161 18.13 3.66 -22.98
C GLY A 161 17.22 2.45 -22.95
N TYR A 162 17.06 1.79 -21.79
CA TYR A 162 16.15 0.64 -21.66
C TYR A 162 14.69 1.05 -21.90
N TRP A 163 14.25 2.16 -21.30
CA TRP A 163 12.91 2.71 -21.50
C TRP A 163 12.80 3.50 -22.79
N GLY A 164 13.78 4.35 -23.08
CA GLY A 164 13.78 5.25 -24.25
C GLY A 164 12.67 6.30 -24.19
N ASP A 165 12.08 6.62 -25.35
CA ASP A 165 11.03 7.65 -25.49
C ASP A 165 9.60 7.09 -25.39
N ARG A 166 9.42 5.95 -24.76
CA ARG A 166 8.11 5.31 -24.62
C ARG A 166 7.22 6.09 -23.65
N GLU A 167 5.92 5.83 -23.78
CA GLU A 167 4.88 6.31 -22.89
C GLU A 167 3.95 5.16 -22.52
N GLY A 168 3.44 5.12 -21.26
CA GLY A 168 2.56 4.05 -20.84
C GLY A 168 2.15 4.15 -19.38
N THR A 169 1.26 3.26 -18.98
CA THR A 169 0.67 3.22 -17.64
C THR A 169 1.21 2.04 -16.84
N TYR A 170 1.81 2.32 -15.70
CA TYR A 170 2.25 1.31 -14.75
C TYR A 170 1.06 0.74 -13.98
N CYS A 171 1.01 -0.58 -13.92
CA CYS A 171 0.06 -1.32 -13.10
C CYS A 171 0.81 -2.09 -12.01
N PRO A 172 0.56 -1.79 -10.72
CA PRO A 172 1.17 -2.55 -9.62
C PRO A 172 0.81 -4.04 -9.71
N PRO A 173 1.74 -4.93 -9.38
CA PRO A 173 1.45 -6.35 -9.33
C PRO A 173 0.35 -6.65 -8.31
N LYS A 174 -0.58 -7.54 -8.66
CA LYS A 174 -1.77 -7.88 -7.83
C LYS A 174 -1.42 -8.34 -6.41
N GLY A 175 -0.28 -8.99 -6.24
CA GLY A 175 0.15 -9.46 -4.92
C GLY A 175 0.32 -8.37 -3.86
N TYR A 176 0.46 -7.10 -4.24
CA TYR A 176 0.49 -5.99 -3.29
C TYR A 176 -0.86 -5.70 -2.63
N PHE A 177 -1.96 -6.11 -3.24
CA PHE A 177 -3.32 -5.90 -2.74
C PHE A 177 -3.88 -7.08 -1.95
N VAL A 178 -3.07 -8.12 -1.71
CA VAL A 178 -3.51 -9.38 -1.10
C VAL A 178 -4.16 -9.23 0.28
N ALA A 179 -3.78 -8.23 1.05
CA ALA A 179 -4.39 -7.98 2.36
C ALA A 179 -5.83 -7.44 2.24
N ASP A 180 -6.11 -6.67 1.20
CA ASP A 180 -7.44 -6.16 0.91
C ASP A 180 -8.31 -7.21 0.19
N GLU A 181 -7.68 -8.08 -0.60
CA GLU A 181 -8.36 -9.18 -1.29
C GLU A 181 -8.68 -10.37 -0.36
N GLN A 182 -7.87 -10.58 0.68
CA GLN A 182 -7.97 -11.70 1.61
C GLN A 182 -7.98 -11.23 3.08
N PRO A 183 -8.97 -10.41 3.49
CA PRO A 183 -8.98 -9.79 4.82
C PRO A 183 -9.02 -10.81 5.97
N GLU A 184 -9.79 -11.90 5.84
CA GLU A 184 -9.85 -12.96 6.87
C GLU A 184 -8.51 -13.69 7.02
N ALA A 185 -7.82 -13.97 5.90
CA ALA A 185 -6.50 -14.58 5.92
C ALA A 185 -5.47 -13.63 6.53
N PHE A 186 -5.57 -12.32 6.27
CA PHE A 186 -4.74 -11.31 6.91
C PHE A 186 -4.98 -11.25 8.42
N GLU A 187 -6.24 -11.22 8.88
CA GLU A 187 -6.57 -11.19 10.30
C GLU A 187 -6.05 -12.43 11.04
N ALA A 188 -6.25 -13.61 10.45
CA ALA A 188 -5.73 -14.87 11.01
C ALA A 188 -4.19 -14.86 11.10
N TYR A 189 -3.52 -14.31 10.09
CA TYR A 189 -2.07 -14.19 10.08
C TYR A 189 -1.58 -13.15 11.09
N GLU A 190 -2.20 -11.97 11.15
CA GLU A 190 -1.87 -10.90 12.12
C GLU A 190 -2.02 -11.41 13.57
N ALA A 191 -3.02 -12.25 13.85
CA ALA A 191 -3.23 -12.84 15.17
C ALA A 191 -2.08 -13.77 15.63
N THR A 192 -1.17 -14.17 14.73
CA THR A 192 0.04 -14.95 15.07
C THR A 192 1.17 -14.08 15.62
N PHE A 193 1.03 -12.76 15.61
CA PHE A 193 2.00 -11.80 16.15
C PHE A 193 1.55 -11.27 17.52
N PRO A 194 2.48 -10.74 18.34
CA PRO A 194 2.11 -10.03 19.55
C PRO A 194 1.14 -8.88 19.28
N GLN A 195 0.13 -8.74 20.11
CA GLN A 195 -0.80 -7.62 20.00
C GLN A 195 -0.08 -6.29 20.15
N LYS A 196 -0.43 -5.33 19.30
CA LYS A 196 0.07 -3.95 19.34
C LYS A 196 -1.09 -2.98 19.13
N GLU A 197 -1.03 -1.84 19.79
CA GLU A 197 -2.02 -0.80 19.65
C GLU A 197 -1.99 -0.20 18.23
N LYS A 198 -3.14 -0.19 17.58
CA LYS A 198 -3.35 0.51 16.31
C LYS A 198 -3.69 1.97 16.61
N ILE A 199 -2.93 2.90 16.04
CA ILE A 199 -3.06 4.33 16.29
C ILE A 199 -3.18 5.06 14.97
N LEU A 200 -4.17 5.94 14.83
CA LEU A 200 -4.26 6.88 13.72
C LEU A 200 -3.29 8.06 13.99
N GLN A 201 -2.29 8.21 13.13
CA GLN A 201 -1.30 9.27 13.24
C GLN A 201 -1.78 10.55 12.55
N PRO A 202 -1.43 11.74 13.07
CA PRO A 202 -1.67 13.00 12.36
C PRO A 202 -1.01 12.97 10.97
N GLY A 203 -1.76 13.38 9.95
CA GLY A 203 -1.27 13.41 8.56
C GLY A 203 -1.36 12.10 7.78
N GLN A 204 -1.82 11.02 8.38
CA GLN A 204 -2.22 9.83 7.62
C GLN A 204 -3.43 10.16 6.75
N LEU A 205 -3.50 9.55 5.55
CA LEU A 205 -4.70 9.65 4.72
C LEU A 205 -5.93 9.18 5.50
N PRO A 206 -7.06 9.88 5.41
CA PRO A 206 -8.26 9.48 6.11
C PRO A 206 -8.66 8.06 5.68
N GLN A 207 -8.83 7.18 6.65
CA GLN A 207 -9.49 5.91 6.41
C GLN A 207 -10.97 6.18 6.16
N PHE A 208 -11.61 5.37 5.33
CA PHE A 208 -13.03 5.49 5.09
C PHE A 208 -13.78 4.38 5.81
N CYS A 209 -14.90 4.72 6.41
CA CYS A 209 -15.81 3.74 7.00
C CYS A 209 -16.19 2.68 5.95
N GLN A 210 -15.86 1.43 6.20
CA GLN A 210 -16.07 0.30 5.31
C GLN A 210 -17.55 -0.10 5.14
N ARG A 211 -18.46 0.77 5.56
CA ARG A 211 -19.91 0.63 5.36
C ARG A 211 -20.54 1.85 4.69
N CYS A 212 -20.30 3.07 5.18
CA CYS A 212 -20.96 4.29 4.67
C CYS A 212 -19.99 5.25 3.93
N GLY A 213 -18.68 4.92 3.87
CA GLY A 213 -17.69 5.75 3.19
C GLY A 213 -17.34 7.05 3.92
N MET A 214 -17.81 7.29 5.15
CA MET A 214 -17.44 8.49 5.92
C MET A 214 -15.93 8.49 6.20
N PRO A 215 -15.22 9.60 5.98
CA PRO A 215 -13.81 9.70 6.37
C PRO A 215 -13.61 9.49 7.88
N LEU A 216 -12.61 8.68 8.25
CA LEU A 216 -12.18 8.46 9.63
C LEU A 216 -10.88 9.23 9.84
N THR A 217 -10.98 10.46 10.29
CA THR A 217 -9.86 11.40 10.38
C THR A 217 -9.22 11.45 11.77
N LYS A 218 -9.94 10.98 12.77
CA LYS A 218 -9.52 10.95 14.17
C LYS A 218 -10.16 9.76 14.89
N LYS A 219 -9.61 9.39 16.05
CA LYS A 219 -10.05 8.22 16.84
C LYS A 219 -11.55 8.30 17.21
N GLU A 220 -12.05 9.48 17.48
CA GLU A 220 -13.47 9.73 17.85
C GLU A 220 -14.45 9.46 16.70
N ASP A 221 -13.98 9.47 15.45
CA ASP A 221 -14.81 9.11 14.29
C ASP A 221 -15.05 7.60 14.19
N CYS A 222 -14.19 6.82 14.84
CA CYS A 222 -14.18 5.35 14.75
C CYS A 222 -15.19 4.71 15.71
N GLY A 223 -15.71 3.55 15.31
CA GLY A 223 -16.52 2.69 16.16
C GLY A 223 -15.71 1.91 17.20
N THR A 224 -16.37 1.02 17.93
CA THR A 224 -15.73 0.18 18.96
C THR A 224 -16.01 -1.31 18.74
N ASN A 225 -15.01 -2.13 19.04
CA ASN A 225 -15.13 -3.58 19.10
C ASN A 225 -15.81 -4.01 20.41
N ALA A 226 -16.18 -5.29 20.52
CA ALA A 226 -16.84 -5.86 21.71
C ALA A 226 -15.98 -5.77 22.98
N ASP A 227 -14.68 -5.69 22.84
CA ASP A 227 -13.71 -5.52 23.96
C ASP A 227 -13.45 -4.04 24.32
N GLY A 228 -14.16 -3.10 23.67
CA GLY A 228 -14.00 -1.66 23.85
C GLY A 228 -12.83 -1.05 23.07
N SER A 229 -12.04 -1.84 22.34
CA SER A 229 -10.97 -1.32 21.49
C SER A 229 -11.53 -0.56 20.30
N THR A 230 -10.74 0.37 19.73
CA THR A 230 -11.13 1.17 18.56
C THR A 230 -11.22 0.29 17.31
N ASN A 231 -12.34 0.40 16.58
CA ASN A 231 -12.50 -0.21 15.28
C ASN A 231 -12.19 0.81 14.18
N PHE A 232 -11.10 0.62 13.45
CA PHE A 232 -10.67 1.54 12.39
C PHE A 232 -11.29 1.25 11.02
N ASP A 233 -12.12 0.20 10.90
CA ASP A 233 -12.83 -0.10 9.67
C ASP A 233 -14.19 0.60 9.58
N TYR A 234 -14.83 0.89 10.72
CA TYR A 234 -16.19 1.42 10.74
C TYR A 234 -16.29 2.66 11.62
N CYS A 235 -17.14 3.61 11.21
CA CYS A 235 -17.39 4.80 12.01
C CYS A 235 -18.30 4.51 13.21
N GLN A 236 -18.26 5.38 14.21
CA GLN A 236 -19.10 5.32 15.41
C GLN A 236 -20.61 5.30 15.12
N TYR A 237 -21.06 5.83 13.97
CA TYR A 237 -22.46 5.82 13.55
C TYR A 237 -22.90 4.54 12.86
N CYS A 238 -21.94 3.71 12.42
CA CYS A 238 -22.22 2.44 11.78
C CYS A 238 -21.99 1.23 12.70
N TYR A 239 -21.00 1.31 13.61
CA TYR A 239 -20.53 0.15 14.36
C TYR A 239 -20.14 0.54 15.78
N HIS A 240 -20.70 -0.17 16.77
CA HIS A 240 -20.43 0.05 18.18
C HIS A 240 -20.56 -1.24 18.97
N ASP A 241 -19.68 -1.45 19.96
CA ASP A 241 -19.65 -2.63 20.83
C ASP A 241 -19.67 -3.96 20.05
N GLY A 242 -18.88 -4.02 18.97
CA GLY A 242 -18.73 -5.25 18.17
C GLY A 242 -19.89 -5.55 17.24
N ARG A 243 -20.82 -4.62 16.99
CA ARG A 243 -22.00 -4.85 16.15
C ARG A 243 -22.38 -3.64 15.31
N PHE A 244 -23.00 -3.89 14.17
CA PHE A 244 -23.63 -2.83 13.38
C PHE A 244 -24.87 -2.28 14.09
N LEU A 245 -24.99 -0.95 14.09
CA LEU A 245 -26.11 -0.24 14.76
C LEU A 245 -27.42 -0.33 14.00
N GLN A 246 -27.34 -0.64 12.69
CA GLN A 246 -28.53 -0.78 11.83
C GLN A 246 -28.29 -1.97 10.90
N ASP A 247 -29.36 -2.66 10.56
CA ASP A 247 -29.37 -3.64 9.46
C ASP A 247 -30.07 -2.99 8.26
N CYS A 248 -29.34 -2.87 7.15
CA CYS A 248 -29.84 -2.25 5.92
C CYS A 248 -29.09 -2.81 4.71
N THR A 249 -29.70 -2.71 3.56
CA THR A 249 -29.11 -3.00 2.25
C THR A 249 -28.11 -1.89 1.85
N MET A 250 -27.28 -2.17 0.84
CA MET A 250 -26.37 -1.18 0.27
C MET A 250 -27.13 0.03 -0.29
N ASP A 251 -28.24 -0.21 -0.99
CA ASP A 251 -29.04 0.86 -1.59
C ASP A 251 -29.69 1.78 -0.53
N GLU A 252 -30.21 1.19 0.56
CA GLU A 252 -30.72 1.98 1.69
C GLU A 252 -29.63 2.82 2.36
N MET A 253 -28.41 2.29 2.46
CA MET A 253 -27.27 3.06 2.98
C MET A 253 -26.88 4.19 2.02
N ILE A 254 -26.87 3.97 0.71
CA ILE A 254 -26.62 5.03 -0.29
C ILE A 254 -27.68 6.13 -0.20
N GLU A 255 -28.95 5.73 -0.08
CA GLU A 255 -30.06 6.69 0.11
C GLU A 255 -29.86 7.53 1.38
N HIS A 256 -29.49 6.88 2.49
CA HIS A 256 -29.18 7.56 3.75
C HIS A 256 -27.99 8.53 3.58
N CYS A 257 -26.87 8.09 3.01
CA CYS A 257 -25.69 8.93 2.81
C CYS A 257 -25.96 10.12 1.88
N SER A 258 -26.86 9.96 0.90
CA SER A 258 -27.21 11.03 -0.04
C SER A 258 -27.86 12.26 0.62
N GLN A 259 -28.34 12.13 1.85
CA GLN A 259 -28.89 13.25 2.63
C GLN A 259 -27.79 14.22 3.11
N PHE A 260 -26.53 13.78 3.12
CA PHE A 260 -25.36 14.54 3.58
C PHE A 260 -24.54 15.11 2.41
N VAL A 261 -25.06 15.11 1.17
CA VAL A 261 -24.34 15.59 -0.02
C VAL A 261 -23.86 17.04 0.13
N ASP A 262 -24.63 17.90 0.81
CA ASP A 262 -24.23 19.29 1.02
C ASP A 262 -22.96 19.42 1.90
N GLU A 263 -22.78 18.51 2.88
CA GLU A 263 -21.56 18.46 3.69
C GLU A 263 -20.35 17.98 2.86
N VAL A 264 -20.55 16.96 2.01
CA VAL A 264 -19.53 16.46 1.10
C VAL A 264 -19.12 17.54 0.10
N ASN A 265 -20.08 18.29 -0.44
CA ASN A 265 -19.84 19.35 -1.41
C ASN A 265 -18.97 20.50 -0.86
N LYS A 266 -18.88 20.69 0.46
CA LYS A 266 -17.96 21.68 1.06
C LYS A 266 -16.48 21.36 0.79
N GLN A 267 -16.17 20.09 0.50
CA GLN A 267 -14.80 19.60 0.27
C GLN A 267 -14.55 19.24 -1.20
N MET A 268 -15.58 19.33 -2.06
CA MET A 268 -15.47 18.95 -3.46
C MET A 268 -15.12 20.16 -4.35
N PRO A 269 -14.21 20.00 -5.33
CA PRO A 269 -13.90 21.07 -6.29
C PRO A 269 -15.11 21.49 -7.11
N LYS A 270 -16.01 20.55 -7.39
CA LYS A 270 -17.28 20.77 -8.10
C LYS A 270 -18.41 20.12 -7.30
N PRO A 271 -19.43 20.90 -6.88
CA PRO A 271 -20.56 20.34 -6.17
C PRO A 271 -21.31 19.30 -7.00
N LEU A 272 -21.71 18.22 -6.36
CA LEU A 272 -22.52 17.15 -6.92
C LEU A 272 -24.00 17.37 -6.58
N THR A 273 -24.88 17.03 -7.50
CA THR A 273 -26.29 16.84 -7.19
C THR A 273 -26.48 15.54 -6.36
N LYS A 274 -27.64 15.40 -5.70
CA LYS A 274 -27.97 14.21 -4.95
C LYS A 274 -27.90 12.93 -5.79
N ASP A 275 -28.36 13.01 -7.04
CA ASP A 275 -28.37 11.87 -7.96
C ASP A 275 -26.97 11.50 -8.46
N GLU A 276 -26.13 12.50 -8.78
CA GLU A 276 -24.72 12.28 -9.14
C GLU A 276 -23.96 11.66 -7.96
N TYR A 277 -24.23 12.12 -6.73
CA TYR A 277 -23.62 11.53 -5.53
C TYR A 277 -24.04 10.07 -5.34
N LYS A 278 -25.33 9.73 -5.49
CA LYS A 278 -25.79 8.33 -5.44
C LYS A 278 -25.11 7.48 -6.50
N GLN A 279 -24.99 7.97 -7.73
CA GLN A 279 -24.34 7.25 -8.80
C GLN A 279 -22.85 6.98 -8.48
N MET A 280 -22.16 7.97 -7.92
CA MET A 280 -20.78 7.80 -7.44
C MET A 280 -20.70 6.73 -6.34
N MET A 281 -21.63 6.76 -5.36
CA MET A 281 -21.67 5.78 -4.28
C MET A 281 -21.97 4.36 -4.77
N HIS A 282 -22.80 4.17 -5.78
CA HIS A 282 -23.03 2.86 -6.41
C HIS A 282 -21.77 2.27 -7.05
N GLY A 283 -20.85 3.11 -7.53
CA GLY A 283 -19.54 2.69 -8.01
C GLY A 283 -18.54 2.39 -6.88
N PHE A 284 -18.63 3.13 -5.78
CA PHE A 284 -17.67 3.05 -4.67
C PHE A 284 -18.02 1.97 -3.63
N PHE A 285 -19.29 1.86 -3.22
CA PHE A 285 -19.71 0.97 -2.13
C PHE A 285 -19.40 -0.52 -2.35
N PRO A 286 -19.49 -1.08 -3.58
CA PRO A 286 -19.10 -2.47 -3.80
C PRO A 286 -17.63 -2.79 -3.46
N MET A 287 -16.77 -1.78 -3.35
CA MET A 287 -15.36 -1.94 -2.93
C MET A 287 -15.19 -1.97 -1.40
N LEU A 288 -16.20 -1.51 -0.63
CA LEU A 288 -16.15 -1.48 0.82
C LEU A 288 -16.38 -2.88 1.43
N LYS A 289 -15.67 -3.21 2.50
CA LYS A 289 -15.72 -4.54 3.17
C LYS A 289 -17.14 -5.03 3.46
N ARG A 290 -18.07 -4.14 3.87
CA ARG A 290 -19.43 -4.49 4.22
C ARG A 290 -20.28 -4.96 3.03
N TRP A 291 -19.98 -4.47 1.83
CA TRP A 291 -20.81 -4.66 0.64
C TRP A 291 -20.15 -5.51 -0.45
N ARG A 292 -18.88 -5.83 -0.25
CA ARG A 292 -18.13 -6.70 -1.16
C ARG A 292 -18.86 -8.06 -1.21
N LYS A 293 -19.25 -8.47 -2.41
CA LYS A 293 -19.74 -9.85 -2.62
C LYS A 293 -18.47 -10.71 -2.64
N ASP A 294 -18.39 -11.64 -1.71
CA ASP A 294 -17.40 -12.70 -1.77
C ASP A 294 -17.54 -13.41 -3.10
N GLY A 295 -16.46 -13.39 -3.92
CA GLY A 295 -16.39 -14.03 -5.23
C GLY A 295 -16.12 -15.53 -5.11
#